data_05a1240beb67f586175491996498c45c
#
_entry.id   05a1240beb67f586175491996498c45c
#
_cell.length_a   1.000
_cell.length_b   1.000
_cell.length_c   1.000
_cell.angle_alpha   90.00
_cell.angle_beta   90.00
_cell.angle_gamma   90.00
#
_symmetry.space_group_name_H-M   'P 1'
#
loop_
_entity.id
_entity.type
_entity.pdbx_description
1 polymer ?
#
loop_
_entity_poly.entity_id
_entity_poly.type
_entity_poly.pdbx_seq_one_letter_code
_entity_poly.pdbx_strand_id
1 'polypeptide(L)'
;ARVCHHVAAKLIGPIARGQEARADRSAASIAGGTAAATALVKVAMVQPLFKEVLEHYDPDQPDAPNLYAFFRAFWYRLPADAHTAMRLRVLTSPDALDNPTHPPLPVRLALIQSYPDPPSSPAAISAAETTPATSSLGDLEGFEQMLHNRLFGLPPVEPTVFHRAGS
;
A
#
# COMPACT_ATOMS: atom_id res chain seq x y z
N ALA A 1 3.93 17.73 -25.98
CA ALA A 1 3.44 16.87 -24.88
C ALA A 1 4.43 16.79 -23.69
N ARG A 2 5.72 16.52 -23.90
CA ARG A 2 6.73 16.38 -22.82
C ARG A 2 6.96 17.66 -22.01
N VAL A 3 6.94 18.84 -22.64
CA VAL A 3 7.15 20.13 -21.94
C VAL A 3 5.99 20.45 -21.01
N CYS A 4 4.73 20.25 -21.44
CA CYS A 4 3.56 20.48 -20.59
C CYS A 4 3.54 19.55 -19.37
N HIS A 5 3.96 18.28 -19.55
CA HIS A 5 4.06 17.33 -18.45
C HIS A 5 5.12 17.76 -17.41
N HIS A 6 6.26 18.25 -17.86
CA HIS A 6 7.33 18.71 -16.97
C HIS A 6 6.94 19.97 -16.18
N VAL A 7 6.26 20.92 -16.81
CA VAL A 7 5.75 22.12 -16.15
C VAL A 7 4.66 21.76 -15.13
N ALA A 8 3.72 20.89 -15.52
CA ALA A 8 2.68 20.41 -14.61
C ALA A 8 3.27 19.69 -13.38
N ALA A 9 4.25 18.83 -13.58
CA ALA A 9 4.92 18.13 -12.47
C ALA A 9 5.62 19.10 -11.49
N LYS A 10 6.23 20.17 -11.99
CA LYS A 10 6.86 21.21 -11.14
C LYS A 10 5.83 22.00 -10.33
N LEU A 11 4.65 22.24 -10.86
CA LEU A 11 3.59 22.99 -10.18
C LEU A 11 2.82 22.11 -9.19
N ILE A 12 2.56 20.86 -9.56
CA ILE A 12 1.78 19.92 -8.75
C ILE A 12 2.64 19.26 -7.66
N GLY A 13 3.93 19.06 -7.93
CA GLY A 13 4.85 18.36 -7.02
C GLY A 13 4.88 18.91 -5.58
N PRO A 14 5.00 20.23 -5.35
CA PRO A 14 4.96 20.80 -4.00
C PRO A 14 3.64 20.56 -3.27
N ILE A 15 2.52 20.63 -4.00
CA ILE A 15 1.17 20.39 -3.44
C ILE A 15 1.03 18.92 -3.07
N ALA A 16 1.41 18.01 -3.96
CA ALA A 16 1.36 16.58 -3.73
C ALA A 16 2.24 16.18 -2.53
N ARG A 17 3.46 16.68 -2.45
CA ARG A 17 4.36 16.46 -1.28
C ARG A 17 3.74 16.98 0.02
N GLY A 18 3.08 18.13 -0.02
CA GLY A 18 2.37 18.68 1.15
C GLY A 18 1.20 17.81 1.61
N GLN A 19 0.46 17.23 0.68
CA GLN A 19 -0.64 16.31 0.97
C GLN A 19 -0.13 15.00 1.57
N GLU A 20 0.95 14.43 1.02
CA GLU A 20 1.57 13.24 1.58
C GLU A 20 2.11 13.45 2.98
N ALA A 21 2.81 14.54 3.22
CA ALA A 21 3.29 14.86 4.55
C ALA A 21 2.15 15.03 5.58
N ARG A 22 0.97 15.49 5.15
CA ARG A 22 -0.23 15.51 6.03
C ARG A 22 -0.77 14.12 6.27
N ALA A 23 -0.87 13.30 5.23
CA ALA A 23 -1.33 11.91 5.35
C ALA A 23 -0.41 11.10 6.27
N ASP A 24 0.91 11.25 6.11
CA ASP A 24 1.91 10.60 6.97
C ASP A 24 1.77 11.02 8.44
N ARG A 25 1.59 12.32 8.71
CA ARG A 25 1.35 12.81 10.07
C ARG A 25 0.06 12.26 10.67
N SER A 26 -1.02 12.24 9.88
CA SER A 26 -2.30 11.68 10.33
C SER A 26 -2.18 10.20 10.63
N ALA A 27 -1.54 9.42 9.77
CA ALA A 27 -1.31 8.01 10.00
C ALA A 27 -0.47 7.77 11.27
N ALA A 28 0.63 8.51 11.44
CA ALA A 28 1.52 8.39 12.59
C ALA A 28 0.84 8.86 13.90
N SER A 29 -0.01 9.90 13.86
CA SER A 29 -0.75 10.35 15.03
C SER A 29 -1.80 9.36 15.53
N ILE A 30 -2.34 8.53 14.62
CA ILE A 30 -3.38 7.53 14.94
C ILE A 30 -2.75 6.20 15.34
N ALA A 31 -1.81 5.71 14.51
CA ALA A 31 -1.25 4.37 14.64
C ALA A 31 0.06 4.29 15.43
N GLY A 32 0.71 5.45 15.67
CA GLY A 32 2.08 5.52 16.18
C GLY A 32 3.12 5.51 15.09
N GLY A 33 4.31 6.02 15.42
CA GLY A 33 5.42 6.16 14.48
C GLY A 33 5.92 4.83 13.93
N THR A 34 6.08 3.84 14.79
CA THR A 34 6.59 2.51 14.41
C THR A 34 5.65 1.78 13.45
N ALA A 35 4.34 1.76 13.74
CA ALA A 35 3.36 1.09 12.89
C ALA A 35 3.23 1.78 11.53
N ALA A 36 3.14 3.11 11.52
CA ALA A 36 3.05 3.89 10.28
C ALA A 36 4.31 3.75 9.41
N ALA A 37 5.51 3.78 10.00
CA ALA A 37 6.76 3.56 9.28
C ALA A 37 6.83 2.15 8.69
N THR A 38 6.42 1.12 9.45
CA THR A 38 6.38 -0.27 8.98
C THR A 38 5.43 -0.42 7.80
N ALA A 39 4.25 0.18 7.87
CA ALA A 39 3.29 0.16 6.77
C ALA A 39 3.84 0.85 5.51
N LEU A 40 4.49 2.02 5.66
CA LEU A 40 5.08 2.74 4.54
C LEU A 40 6.19 1.93 3.86
N VAL A 41 7.07 1.27 4.61
CA VAL A 41 8.10 0.38 4.06
C VAL A 41 7.46 -0.79 3.31
N LYS A 42 6.42 -1.42 3.85
CA LYS A 42 5.69 -2.50 3.16
C LYS A 42 5.10 -2.02 1.83
N VAL A 43 4.47 -0.85 1.80
CA VAL A 43 3.93 -0.25 0.56
C VAL A 43 5.05 -0.04 -0.47
N ALA A 44 6.19 0.51 -0.04
CA ALA A 44 7.34 0.74 -0.91
C ALA A 44 7.94 -0.57 -1.47
N MET A 45 7.88 -1.67 -0.72
CA MET A 45 8.30 -3.00 -1.20
C MET A 45 7.31 -3.58 -2.22
N VAL A 46 6.01 -3.42 -1.95
CA VAL A 46 4.93 -4.04 -2.73
C VAL A 46 4.69 -3.32 -4.05
N GLN A 47 4.78 -1.99 -4.07
CA GLN A 47 4.40 -1.17 -5.23
C GLN A 47 5.09 -1.56 -6.55
N PRO A 48 6.43 -1.71 -6.64
CA PRO A 48 7.08 -2.10 -7.89
C PRO A 48 6.70 -3.52 -8.33
N LEU A 49 6.50 -4.42 -7.37
CA LEU A 49 6.12 -5.80 -7.63
C LEU A 49 4.68 -5.90 -8.16
N PHE A 50 3.77 -5.14 -7.58
CA PHE A 50 2.40 -5.07 -8.04
C PHE A 50 2.31 -4.52 -9.47
N LYS A 51 3.12 -3.52 -9.80
CA LYS A 51 3.21 -2.98 -11.15
C LYS A 51 3.67 -4.04 -12.15
N GLU A 52 4.70 -4.80 -11.82
CA GLU A 52 5.20 -5.88 -12.66
C GLU A 52 4.16 -7.01 -12.84
N VAL A 53 3.49 -7.39 -11.76
CA VAL A 53 2.40 -8.36 -11.83
C VAL A 53 1.27 -7.85 -12.71
N LEU A 54 0.88 -6.57 -12.59
CA LEU A 54 -0.18 -5.96 -13.39
C LEU A 54 0.17 -5.95 -14.90
N GLU A 55 1.43 -5.73 -15.26
CA GLU A 55 1.89 -5.72 -16.66
C GLU A 55 1.84 -7.12 -17.30
N HIS A 56 1.87 -8.18 -16.51
CA HIS A 56 1.85 -9.58 -16.99
C HIS A 56 0.55 -10.32 -16.68
N TYR A 57 -0.37 -9.68 -16.00
CA TYR A 57 -1.66 -10.27 -15.67
C TYR A 57 -2.60 -10.23 -16.87
N ASP A 58 -3.17 -11.40 -17.21
CA ASP A 58 -4.15 -11.55 -18.28
C ASP A 58 -5.56 -11.70 -17.66
N PRO A 59 -6.42 -10.67 -17.74
CA PRO A 59 -7.77 -10.73 -17.19
C PRO A 59 -8.70 -11.67 -17.97
N ASP A 60 -8.36 -11.99 -19.21
CA ASP A 60 -9.18 -12.83 -20.11
C ASP A 60 -8.83 -14.31 -19.98
N GLN A 61 -7.84 -14.66 -19.18
CA GLN A 61 -7.47 -16.07 -18.95
C GLN A 61 -8.61 -16.79 -18.22
N PRO A 62 -9.14 -17.88 -18.78
CA PRO A 62 -10.18 -18.68 -18.11
C PRO A 62 -9.72 -19.15 -16.72
N ASP A 63 -10.59 -19.03 -15.73
CA ASP A 63 -10.35 -19.45 -14.35
C ASP A 63 -9.23 -18.70 -13.61
N ALA A 64 -8.73 -17.58 -14.17
CA ALA A 64 -7.77 -16.76 -13.46
C ALA A 64 -8.44 -16.14 -12.21
N PRO A 65 -7.78 -16.19 -11.03
CA PRO A 65 -8.25 -15.44 -9.89
C PRO A 65 -8.18 -13.94 -10.18
N ASN A 66 -8.97 -13.12 -9.50
CA ASN A 66 -8.85 -11.67 -9.66
C ASN A 66 -7.42 -11.19 -9.36
N LEU A 67 -7.02 -10.05 -9.94
CA LEU A 67 -5.66 -9.52 -9.85
C LEU A 67 -5.12 -9.47 -8.42
N TYR A 68 -5.96 -9.07 -7.46
CA TYR A 68 -5.54 -8.88 -6.07
C TYR A 68 -5.33 -10.23 -5.37
N ALA A 69 -6.20 -11.20 -5.60
CA ALA A 69 -6.03 -12.57 -5.13
C ALA A 69 -4.79 -13.22 -5.77
N PHE A 70 -4.57 -12.99 -7.07
CA PHE A 70 -3.37 -13.45 -7.78
C PHE A 70 -2.10 -12.85 -7.16
N PHE A 71 -2.08 -11.53 -6.97
CA PHE A 71 -0.95 -10.83 -6.36
C PHE A 71 -0.69 -11.31 -4.93
N ARG A 72 -1.74 -11.48 -4.12
CA ARG A 72 -1.63 -11.98 -2.76
C ARG A 72 -1.01 -13.38 -2.71
N ALA A 73 -1.47 -14.29 -3.56
CA ALA A 73 -0.90 -15.64 -3.68
C ALA A 73 0.56 -15.60 -4.13
N PHE A 74 0.91 -14.72 -5.06
CA PHE A 74 2.29 -14.49 -5.49
C PHE A 74 3.16 -13.99 -4.34
N TRP A 75 2.71 -12.96 -3.62
CA TRP A 75 3.41 -12.37 -2.47
C TRP A 75 3.72 -13.41 -1.39
N TYR A 76 2.75 -14.24 -1.02
CA TYR A 76 2.94 -15.27 0.01
C TYR A 76 3.82 -16.45 -0.42
N ARG A 77 4.02 -16.64 -1.73
CA ARG A 77 4.95 -17.66 -2.25
C ARG A 77 6.39 -17.19 -2.31
N LEU A 78 6.63 -15.90 -2.18
CA LEU A 78 8.00 -15.39 -2.15
C LEU A 78 8.74 -15.94 -0.92
N PRO A 79 9.96 -16.42 -1.10
CA PRO A 79 10.77 -16.87 0.03
C PRO A 79 11.15 -15.72 0.98
N ALA A 80 11.42 -16.05 2.23
CA ALA A 80 11.70 -15.05 3.28
C ALA A 80 12.94 -14.19 2.98
N ASP A 81 13.93 -14.74 2.31
CA ASP A 81 15.12 -14.01 1.87
C ASP A 81 14.80 -12.98 0.78
N ALA A 82 13.86 -13.25 -0.12
CA ALA A 82 13.38 -12.27 -1.09
C ALA A 82 12.70 -11.08 -0.41
N HIS A 83 11.86 -11.32 0.60
CA HIS A 83 11.26 -10.24 1.40
C HIS A 83 12.34 -9.41 2.11
N THR A 84 13.35 -10.05 2.67
CA THR A 84 14.47 -9.39 3.34
C THR A 84 15.28 -8.55 2.36
N ALA A 85 15.61 -9.10 1.18
CA ALA A 85 16.33 -8.39 0.13
C ALA A 85 15.56 -7.18 -0.39
N MET A 86 14.24 -7.30 -0.62
CA MET A 86 13.39 -6.19 -1.02
C MET A 86 13.37 -5.07 0.04
N ARG A 87 13.21 -5.45 1.31
CA ARG A 87 13.24 -4.50 2.42
C ARG A 87 14.57 -3.74 2.47
N LEU A 88 15.68 -4.46 2.37
CA LEU A 88 17.01 -3.87 2.36
C LEU A 88 17.16 -2.90 1.18
N ARG A 89 16.76 -3.32 -0.02
CA ARG A 89 16.81 -2.48 -1.22
C ARG A 89 16.02 -1.18 -1.04
N VAL A 90 14.80 -1.25 -0.52
CA VAL A 90 13.95 -0.07 -0.28
C VAL A 90 14.58 0.90 0.71
N LEU A 91 15.24 0.39 1.75
CA LEU A 91 15.86 1.20 2.79
C LEU A 91 17.22 1.79 2.37
N THR A 92 17.97 1.11 1.49
CA THR A 92 19.32 1.49 1.10
C THR A 92 19.40 2.20 -0.25
N SER A 93 18.38 2.09 -1.10
CA SER A 93 18.32 2.71 -2.42
C SER A 93 17.05 3.56 -2.55
N PRO A 94 16.92 4.63 -1.79
CA PRO A 94 15.72 5.47 -1.78
C PRO A 94 15.41 6.07 -3.15
N ASP A 95 16.43 6.32 -3.98
CA ASP A 95 16.27 6.90 -5.32
C ASP A 95 15.56 5.93 -6.31
N ALA A 96 15.60 4.64 -6.04
CA ALA A 96 14.91 3.64 -6.89
C ALA A 96 13.38 3.78 -6.87
N LEU A 97 12.85 4.50 -5.89
CA LEU A 97 11.43 4.79 -5.72
C LEU A 97 11.14 6.30 -5.84
N ASP A 98 12.11 7.07 -6.30
CA ASP A 98 11.98 8.53 -6.39
C ASP A 98 10.99 8.90 -7.49
N ASN A 99 9.79 9.23 -7.06
CA ASN A 99 8.80 9.86 -7.90
C ASN A 99 8.87 11.38 -7.65
N PRO A 100 9.05 12.22 -8.68
CA PRO A 100 9.17 13.66 -8.50
C PRO A 100 7.98 14.31 -7.77
N THR A 101 6.86 13.62 -7.70
CA THR A 101 5.65 14.08 -6.99
C THR A 101 5.62 13.64 -5.51
N HIS A 102 6.46 12.69 -5.09
CA HIS A 102 6.50 12.18 -3.73
C HIS A 102 7.78 12.59 -3.00
N PRO A 103 7.75 12.89 -1.69
CA PRO A 103 8.97 13.07 -0.93
C PRO A 103 9.78 11.76 -0.89
N PRO A 104 11.12 11.84 -0.85
CA PRO A 104 11.96 10.67 -0.68
C PRO A 104 11.57 9.85 0.56
N LEU A 105 11.60 8.53 0.45
CA LEU A 105 11.21 7.64 1.53
C LEU A 105 11.91 7.92 2.87
N PRO A 106 13.24 8.20 2.92
CA PRO A 106 13.90 8.54 4.18
C PRO A 106 13.34 9.78 4.86
N VAL A 107 12.94 10.79 4.08
CA VAL A 107 12.34 12.02 4.62
C VAL A 107 10.98 11.72 5.25
N ARG A 108 10.17 10.89 4.59
CA ARG A 108 8.86 10.43 5.09
C ARG A 108 9.03 9.59 6.37
N LEU A 109 9.98 8.65 6.36
CA LEU A 109 10.26 7.81 7.53
C LEU A 109 10.73 8.65 8.72
N ALA A 110 11.62 9.62 8.53
CA ALA A 110 12.07 10.51 9.60
C ALA A 110 10.90 11.32 10.21
N LEU A 111 10.00 11.82 9.35
CA LEU A 111 8.80 12.52 9.81
C LEU A 111 7.88 11.60 10.64
N ILE A 112 7.59 10.41 10.15
CA ILE A 112 6.70 9.44 10.79
C ILE A 112 7.27 8.96 12.13
N GLN A 113 8.57 8.63 12.17
CA GLN A 113 9.23 8.12 13.38
C GLN A 113 9.40 9.17 14.48
N SER A 114 9.19 10.46 14.19
CA SER A 114 9.18 11.49 15.21
C SER A 114 7.91 11.46 16.09
N TYR A 115 6.89 10.67 15.71
CA TYR A 115 5.67 10.52 16.48
C TYR A 115 5.81 9.39 17.51
N PRO A 116 5.36 9.62 18.75
CA PRO A 116 5.38 8.58 19.78
C PRO A 116 4.44 7.44 19.41
N ASP A 117 4.83 6.25 19.79
CA ASP A 117 3.91 5.11 19.72
C ASP A 117 2.88 5.22 20.85
N PRO A 118 1.62 4.83 20.62
CA PRO A 118 0.61 4.79 21.66
C PRO A 118 1.02 3.80 22.75
N PRO A 119 0.66 4.06 24.02
CA PRO A 119 0.89 3.10 25.09
C PRO A 119 0.10 1.83 24.79
N SER A 120 0.80 0.81 24.33
CA SER A 120 0.20 -0.47 23.94
C SER A 120 0.49 -1.51 25.01
N SER A 121 -0.53 -2.25 25.43
CA SER A 121 -0.29 -3.45 26.24
C SER A 121 0.39 -4.53 25.37
N PRO A 122 1.23 -5.38 25.96
CA PRO A 122 1.84 -6.50 25.23
C PRO A 122 0.81 -7.39 24.50
N ALA A 123 -0.37 -7.57 25.05
CA ALA A 123 -1.47 -8.30 24.44
C ALA A 123 -2.03 -7.59 23.21
N ALA A 124 -2.14 -6.26 23.22
CA ALA A 124 -2.61 -5.49 22.07
C ALA A 124 -1.60 -5.50 20.93
N ILE A 125 -0.30 -5.45 21.22
CA ILE A 125 0.77 -5.57 20.22
C ILE A 125 0.69 -6.95 19.55
N SER A 126 0.63 -8.03 20.33
CA SER A 126 0.54 -9.41 19.80
C SER A 126 -0.71 -9.61 18.95
N ALA A 127 -1.86 -9.10 19.36
CA ALA A 127 -3.09 -9.17 18.58
C ALA A 127 -2.97 -8.39 17.25
N ALA A 128 -2.38 -7.19 17.27
CA ALA A 128 -2.18 -6.37 16.07
C ALA A 128 -1.19 -7.01 15.08
N GLU A 129 -0.17 -7.72 15.57
CA GLU A 129 0.79 -8.41 14.71
C GLU A 129 0.18 -9.64 14.02
N THR A 130 -0.77 -10.30 14.65
CA THR A 130 -1.40 -11.53 14.13
C THR A 130 -2.67 -11.28 13.33
N THR A 131 -3.32 -10.13 13.51
CA THR A 131 -4.57 -9.81 12.81
C THR A 131 -4.29 -9.06 11.51
N PRO A 132 -4.60 -9.62 10.34
CA PRO A 132 -4.45 -8.90 9.07
C PRO A 132 -5.31 -7.63 9.06
N ALA A 133 -4.78 -6.51 8.58
CA ALA A 133 -5.54 -5.26 8.43
C ALA A 133 -6.79 -5.44 7.56
N THR A 134 -6.75 -6.40 6.65
CA THR A 134 -7.88 -6.79 5.78
C THR A 134 -9.06 -7.39 6.53
N SER A 135 -8.87 -7.89 7.76
CA SER A 135 -9.97 -8.41 8.58
C SER A 135 -11.02 -7.35 8.93
N SER A 136 -10.64 -6.06 8.89
CA SER A 136 -11.57 -4.95 9.10
C SER A 136 -12.46 -4.64 7.89
N LEU A 137 -12.16 -5.21 6.73
CA LEU A 137 -12.91 -4.96 5.48
C LEU A 137 -14.16 -5.84 5.37
N GLY A 138 -14.34 -6.85 6.23
CA GLY A 138 -15.45 -7.79 6.15
C GLY A 138 -15.34 -8.71 4.94
N ASP A 139 -15.94 -8.34 3.82
CA ASP A 139 -15.85 -9.09 2.55
C ASP A 139 -14.66 -8.63 1.71
N LEU A 140 -13.48 -9.16 2.02
CA LEU A 140 -12.26 -8.86 1.28
C LEU A 140 -12.35 -9.31 -0.18
N GLU A 141 -12.90 -10.49 -0.43
CA GLU A 141 -13.00 -11.08 -1.77
C GLU A 141 -13.91 -10.26 -2.67
N GLY A 142 -15.10 -9.89 -2.18
CA GLY A 142 -16.01 -9.02 -2.91
C GLY A 142 -15.41 -7.64 -3.18
N PHE A 143 -14.68 -7.09 -2.23
CA PHE A 143 -13.98 -5.81 -2.42
C PHE A 143 -12.87 -5.92 -3.48
N GLU A 144 -12.05 -6.95 -3.43
CA GLU A 144 -11.00 -7.22 -4.43
C GLU A 144 -11.59 -7.43 -5.83
N GLN A 145 -12.71 -8.16 -5.93
CA GLN A 145 -13.40 -8.36 -7.20
C GLN A 145 -13.99 -7.07 -7.77
N MET A 146 -14.57 -6.24 -6.93
CA MET A 146 -15.07 -4.92 -7.33
C MET A 146 -13.94 -4.05 -7.89
N LEU A 147 -12.79 -3.99 -7.22
CA LEU A 147 -11.63 -3.23 -7.68
C LEU A 147 -11.07 -3.79 -8.99
N HIS A 148 -10.99 -5.11 -9.12
CA HIS A 148 -10.56 -5.80 -10.33
C HIS A 148 -11.47 -5.42 -11.52
N ASN A 149 -12.78 -5.57 -11.37
CA ASN A 149 -13.74 -5.24 -12.41
C ASN A 149 -13.63 -3.77 -12.85
N ARG A 150 -13.48 -2.88 -11.89
CA ARG A 150 -13.30 -1.45 -12.17
C ARG A 150 -12.01 -1.16 -12.94
N LEU A 151 -10.92 -1.84 -12.61
CA LEU A 151 -9.61 -1.66 -13.25
C LEU A 151 -9.63 -2.10 -14.72
N PHE A 152 -10.29 -3.21 -15.02
CA PHE A 152 -10.35 -3.79 -16.36
C PHE A 152 -11.62 -3.43 -17.15
N GLY A 153 -12.47 -2.55 -16.62
CA GLY A 153 -13.72 -2.14 -17.29
C GLY A 153 -14.75 -3.26 -17.39
N LEU A 154 -14.68 -4.26 -16.53
CA LEU A 154 -15.64 -5.37 -16.46
C LEU A 154 -16.94 -4.93 -15.78
N PRO A 155 -18.05 -5.67 -15.95
CA PRO A 155 -19.32 -5.37 -15.29
C PRO A 155 -19.14 -5.24 -13.76
N PRO A 156 -19.80 -4.25 -13.13
CA PRO A 156 -19.72 -4.09 -11.67
C PRO A 156 -20.27 -5.33 -10.98
N VAL A 157 -19.58 -5.80 -9.94
CA VAL A 157 -20.15 -6.75 -8.98
C VAL A 157 -21.10 -5.95 -8.10
N GLU A 158 -22.33 -6.41 -7.97
CA GLU A 158 -23.23 -5.83 -6.98
C GLU A 158 -22.62 -6.07 -5.58
N PRO A 159 -22.41 -4.99 -4.79
CA PRO A 159 -21.82 -5.16 -3.47
C PRO A 159 -22.77 -6.00 -2.63
N THR A 160 -22.33 -7.16 -2.19
CA THR A 160 -22.97 -7.86 -1.09
C THR A 160 -22.96 -6.87 0.08
N VAL A 161 -24.14 -6.45 0.51
CA VAL A 161 -24.36 -5.37 1.48
C VAL A 161 -23.38 -5.51 2.63
N PHE A 162 -22.47 -4.52 2.78
CA PHE A 162 -21.60 -4.43 3.93
C PHE A 162 -22.46 -4.24 5.18
N HIS A 163 -22.89 -5.30 5.80
CA HIS A 163 -23.44 -5.23 7.14
C HIS A 163 -22.28 -4.83 8.07
N ARG A 164 -22.27 -3.57 8.47
CA ARG A 164 -21.49 -3.14 9.63
C ARG A 164 -21.78 -4.15 10.74
N ALA A 165 -20.80 -4.97 11.09
CA ALA A 165 -20.86 -5.81 12.26
C ALA A 165 -21.13 -4.88 13.45
N GLY A 166 -22.19 -5.19 14.18
CA GLY A 166 -22.97 -4.40 15.09
C GLY A 166 -22.24 -3.47 16.05
N SER A 167 -22.95 -2.42 16.32
CA SER A 167 -22.92 -1.61 17.53
C SER A 167 -22.87 -2.42 18.82
#